data_d6da36d5d061ca203ceb472b2825459a
#
_entry.id   d6da36d5d061ca203ceb472b2825459a
#
_cell.length_a   1.000
_cell.length_b   1.000
_cell.length_c   1.000
_cell.angle_alpha   90.00
_cell.angle_beta   90.00
_cell.angle_gamma   90.00
#
_symmetry.space_group_name_H-M   'P 1'
#
loop_
_entity.id
_entity.type
_entity.pdbx_description
1 polymer ?
#
loop_
_entity_poly.entity_id
_entity_poly.type
_entity_poly.pdbx_seq_one_letter_code
_entity_poly.pdbx_strand_id
1 'polypeptide(L)'
;YKNSSDPKQYISPNRLTDILKTVNKLYKDKTQSVDMNLTFTLASTDPNGKTLTSPGIEYIQWKDDYPIDCDKFMEDDTTKGGVGYVNYLWDPNRYINVMIYNFTNDPQSNTTTLGISHLAFTTTGSNSLEGLNETKYSNLELKNLSFPNCVSINSLFIDQQSTSTAYNTTDITVTLAHELGHYLGLHHVFSEDPESSCKDTDYCKDTPSYDKDAYDMTYQWAMAGNIPEKELFAYLVKRESCDGAQFISHNIMDYSVSYSDQFTQDQCNRIRHVLTYSPLIPGPKKEQANTRAAIGEVLKLPIRTIK
;
A
#
# COMPACT_ATOMS: atom_id res chain seq x y z
N TYR A 1 4.98 -18.56 -6.04
CA TYR A 1 6.39 -19.03 -6.08
C TYR A 1 6.66 -19.86 -7.31
N LYS A 2 7.87 -19.81 -7.82
CA LYS A 2 8.36 -20.70 -8.88
C LYS A 2 9.28 -21.79 -8.33
N ASN A 3 10.04 -21.44 -7.31
CA ASN A 3 10.95 -22.34 -6.60
C ASN A 3 10.60 -22.40 -5.10
N SER A 4 10.09 -23.53 -4.63
CA SER A 4 9.71 -23.74 -3.23
C SER A 4 10.90 -23.87 -2.26
N SER A 5 12.12 -24.05 -2.79
CA SER A 5 13.34 -24.08 -1.98
C SER A 5 13.96 -22.69 -1.79
N ASP A 6 13.45 -21.67 -2.48
CA ASP A 6 13.91 -20.29 -2.34
C ASP A 6 13.07 -19.58 -1.27
N PRO A 7 13.64 -19.17 -0.13
CA PRO A 7 12.91 -18.51 0.94
C PRO A 7 12.40 -17.10 0.55
N LYS A 8 12.93 -16.51 -0.54
CA LYS A 8 12.40 -15.27 -1.10
C LYS A 8 11.15 -15.50 -1.97
N GLN A 9 10.85 -16.73 -2.32
CA GLN A 9 9.68 -17.10 -3.10
C GLN A 9 8.65 -17.89 -2.27
N TYR A 10 9.13 -18.80 -1.39
CA TYR A 10 8.30 -19.62 -0.51
C TYR A 10 8.49 -19.18 0.93
N ILE A 11 7.83 -18.08 1.28
CA ILE A 11 8.04 -17.38 2.55
C ILE A 11 7.37 -18.17 3.68
N SER A 12 8.07 -18.33 4.80
CA SER A 12 7.55 -19.09 5.93
C SER A 12 6.33 -18.40 6.59
N PRO A 13 5.34 -19.17 7.08
CA PRO A 13 4.19 -18.62 7.80
C PRO A 13 4.59 -17.79 9.02
N ASN A 14 5.65 -18.18 9.72
CA ASN A 14 6.14 -17.46 10.89
C ASN A 14 6.61 -16.04 10.50
N ARG A 15 7.36 -15.91 9.39
CA ARG A 15 7.83 -14.62 8.92
C ARG A 15 6.68 -13.70 8.57
N LEU A 16 5.67 -14.19 7.87
CA LEU A 16 4.47 -13.40 7.52
C LEU A 16 3.68 -12.98 8.76
N THR A 17 3.58 -13.87 9.74
CA THR A 17 2.95 -13.55 11.04
C THR A 17 3.71 -12.46 11.79
N ASP A 18 5.04 -12.51 11.82
CA ASP A 18 5.88 -11.51 12.48
C ASP A 18 5.80 -10.14 11.79
N ILE A 19 5.79 -10.12 10.46
CA ILE A 19 5.58 -8.89 9.67
C ILE A 19 4.23 -8.27 10.04
N LEU A 20 3.14 -9.04 9.98
CA LEU A 20 1.80 -8.53 10.26
C LEU A 20 1.65 -8.05 11.71
N LYS A 21 2.30 -8.73 12.67
CA LYS A 21 2.34 -8.29 14.07
C LYS A 21 2.99 -6.91 14.22
N THR A 22 4.05 -6.63 13.47
CA THR A 22 4.73 -5.32 13.50
C THR A 22 3.91 -4.25 12.79
N VAL A 23 3.32 -4.57 11.62
CA VAL A 23 2.36 -3.69 10.93
C VAL A 23 1.22 -3.28 11.87
N ASN A 24 0.63 -4.23 12.59
CA ASN A 24 -0.43 -3.93 13.54
C ASN A 24 0.02 -3.00 14.69
N LYS A 25 1.30 -3.03 15.08
CA LYS A 25 1.82 -2.06 16.06
C LYS A 25 1.85 -0.65 15.48
N LEU A 26 2.31 -0.47 14.23
CA LEU A 26 2.34 0.82 13.56
C LEU A 26 0.94 1.44 13.47
N TYR A 27 -0.09 0.63 13.20
CA TYR A 27 -1.48 1.08 13.11
C TYR A 27 -2.17 1.32 14.46
N LYS A 28 -1.54 0.96 15.58
CA LYS A 28 -2.11 1.07 16.94
C LYS A 28 -1.29 1.91 17.90
N ASP A 29 -0.18 2.45 17.47
CA ASP A 29 0.67 3.25 18.34
C ASP A 29 -0.07 4.53 18.76
N LYS A 30 -0.19 4.71 20.08
CA LYS A 30 -0.79 5.90 20.70
C LYS A 30 0.24 6.85 21.27
N THR A 31 1.51 6.45 21.28
CA THR A 31 2.57 7.19 21.92
C THR A 31 3.13 8.27 21.03
N GLN A 32 3.35 7.92 19.75
CA GLN A 32 3.93 8.81 18.74
C GLN A 32 2.99 9.04 17.55
N SER A 33 1.94 8.25 17.43
CA SER A 33 1.02 8.20 16.31
C SER A 33 -0.43 8.25 16.78
N VAL A 34 -1.38 7.98 15.91
CA VAL A 34 -2.80 7.80 16.24
C VAL A 34 -3.18 6.33 16.15
N ASP A 35 -4.05 5.88 17.05
CA ASP A 35 -4.65 4.55 16.94
C ASP A 35 -5.69 4.54 15.83
N MET A 36 -5.39 3.84 14.74
CA MET A 36 -6.33 3.66 13.62
C MET A 36 -7.57 2.85 14.02
N ASN A 37 -7.58 2.29 15.24
CA ASN A 37 -8.64 1.44 15.77
C ASN A 37 -9.02 0.32 14.79
N LEU A 38 -8.04 -0.26 14.13
CA LEU A 38 -8.19 -1.42 13.26
C LEU A 38 -7.09 -2.45 13.54
N THR A 39 -7.32 -3.69 13.14
CA THR A 39 -6.35 -4.78 13.25
C THR A 39 -6.44 -5.65 12.02
N PHE A 40 -5.32 -5.88 11.38
CA PHE A 40 -5.20 -6.87 10.32
C PHE A 40 -5.02 -8.25 10.96
N THR A 41 -5.82 -9.21 10.52
CA THR A 41 -5.76 -10.60 11.01
C THR A 41 -5.62 -11.56 9.84
N LEU A 42 -4.81 -12.58 10.02
CA LEU A 42 -4.71 -13.66 9.03
C LEU A 42 -6.01 -14.46 9.01
N ALA A 43 -6.54 -14.73 7.82
CA ALA A 43 -7.75 -15.54 7.66
C ALA A 43 -7.52 -16.95 8.19
N SER A 44 -8.41 -17.48 9.02
CA SER A 44 -8.32 -18.84 9.55
C SER A 44 -8.90 -19.89 8.59
N THR A 45 -9.78 -19.46 7.68
CA THR A 45 -10.45 -20.31 6.68
C THR A 45 -10.31 -19.73 5.30
N ASP A 46 -10.32 -20.58 4.27
CA ASP A 46 -10.43 -20.16 2.88
C ASP A 46 -11.84 -19.61 2.56
N PRO A 47 -12.06 -19.04 1.36
CA PRO A 47 -13.38 -18.53 0.95
C PRO A 47 -14.51 -19.57 0.99
N ASN A 48 -14.18 -20.86 0.91
CA ASN A 48 -15.13 -21.98 0.97
C ASN A 48 -15.38 -22.50 2.40
N GLY A 49 -14.76 -21.88 3.42
CA GLY A 49 -14.90 -22.24 4.82
C GLY A 49 -14.00 -23.37 5.30
N LYS A 50 -13.06 -23.85 4.46
CA LYS A 50 -12.08 -24.86 4.86
C LYS A 50 -10.98 -24.21 5.72
N THR A 51 -10.69 -24.81 6.86
CA THR A 51 -9.59 -24.38 7.73
C THR A 51 -8.25 -24.45 7.01
N LEU A 52 -7.51 -23.35 7.06
CA LEU A 52 -6.19 -23.25 6.46
C LEU A 52 -5.13 -23.90 7.37
N THR A 53 -4.20 -24.65 6.77
CA THR A 53 -3.04 -25.20 7.48
C THR A 53 -2.09 -24.09 7.90
N SER A 54 -1.93 -23.07 7.06
CA SER A 54 -1.19 -21.85 7.33
C SER A 54 -2.17 -20.67 7.28
N PRO A 55 -2.62 -20.13 8.41
CA PRO A 55 -3.62 -19.08 8.44
C PRO A 55 -3.26 -17.89 7.55
N GLY A 56 -4.22 -17.48 6.73
CA GLY A 56 -4.12 -16.32 5.83
C GLY A 56 -3.14 -16.47 4.66
N ILE A 57 -2.61 -17.67 4.40
CA ILE A 57 -1.59 -17.88 3.39
C ILE A 57 -2.03 -18.91 2.37
N GLU A 58 -1.99 -18.53 1.11
CA GLU A 58 -2.13 -19.42 -0.03
C GLU A 58 -0.84 -19.40 -0.86
N TYR A 59 -0.27 -20.57 -1.11
CA TYR A 59 0.93 -20.71 -1.91
C TYR A 59 0.57 -21.10 -3.34
N ILE A 60 0.70 -20.14 -4.27
CA ILE A 60 0.39 -20.35 -5.69
C ILE A 60 1.69 -20.71 -6.43
N GLN A 61 1.75 -21.89 -7.01
CA GLN A 61 2.88 -22.26 -7.87
C GLN A 61 2.75 -21.55 -9.22
N TRP A 62 3.68 -20.63 -9.47
CA TRP A 62 3.69 -19.84 -10.69
C TRP A 62 4.24 -20.65 -11.87
N LYS A 63 3.57 -20.60 -13.00
CA LYS A 63 3.92 -21.39 -14.19
C LYS A 63 4.60 -20.58 -15.28
N ASP A 64 4.32 -19.27 -15.30
CA ASP A 64 4.80 -18.36 -16.33
C ASP A 64 6.18 -17.77 -16.00
N ASP A 65 6.61 -16.74 -16.70
CA ASP A 65 7.88 -16.07 -16.49
C ASP A 65 8.00 -15.48 -15.08
N TYR A 66 9.21 -15.55 -14.52
CA TYR A 66 9.52 -15.09 -13.17
C TYR A 66 10.95 -14.53 -13.12
N PRO A 67 11.22 -13.41 -12.48
CA PRO A 67 10.32 -12.59 -11.65
C PRO A 67 9.18 -11.95 -12.43
N ILE A 68 8.19 -11.36 -11.73
CA ILE A 68 6.99 -10.79 -12.33
C ILE A 68 7.12 -9.26 -12.38
N ASP A 69 6.77 -8.67 -13.51
CA ASP A 69 6.64 -7.23 -13.64
C ASP A 69 5.42 -6.74 -12.82
N CYS A 70 5.68 -5.97 -11.76
CA CYS A 70 4.62 -5.57 -10.83
C CYS A 70 3.61 -4.61 -11.46
N ASP A 71 4.04 -3.74 -12.38
CA ASP A 71 3.12 -2.84 -13.07
C ASP A 71 2.18 -3.63 -13.98
N LYS A 72 2.71 -4.55 -14.78
CA LYS A 72 1.89 -5.42 -15.63
C LYS A 72 0.96 -6.31 -14.81
N PHE A 73 1.38 -6.75 -13.62
CA PHE A 73 0.51 -7.51 -12.74
C PHE A 73 -0.66 -6.64 -12.24
N MET A 74 -0.36 -5.46 -11.74
CA MET A 74 -1.35 -4.57 -11.14
C MET A 74 -2.28 -3.93 -12.17
N GLU A 75 -1.81 -3.67 -13.39
CA GLU A 75 -2.58 -3.07 -14.48
C GLU A 75 -3.28 -4.11 -15.36
N ASP A 76 -3.17 -5.41 -15.02
CA ASP A 76 -3.85 -6.46 -15.78
C ASP A 76 -5.36 -6.21 -15.86
N ASP A 77 -5.92 -6.29 -17.05
CA ASP A 77 -7.33 -5.99 -17.30
C ASP A 77 -7.92 -6.97 -18.32
N THR A 78 -8.77 -7.87 -17.84
CA THR A 78 -9.42 -8.89 -18.68
C THR A 78 -10.29 -8.30 -19.78
N THR A 79 -10.80 -7.07 -19.61
CA THR A 79 -11.58 -6.39 -20.67
C THR A 79 -10.71 -5.87 -21.80
N LYS A 80 -9.39 -5.81 -21.60
CA LYS A 80 -8.38 -5.41 -22.59
C LYS A 80 -7.52 -6.57 -23.08
N GLY A 81 -7.91 -7.80 -22.78
CA GLY A 81 -7.16 -9.00 -23.18
C GLY A 81 -6.04 -9.36 -22.20
N GLY A 82 -6.13 -8.91 -20.97
CA GLY A 82 -5.20 -9.26 -19.90
C GLY A 82 -5.21 -10.75 -19.54
N VAL A 83 -4.22 -11.16 -18.77
CA VAL A 83 -3.96 -12.56 -18.36
C VAL A 83 -5.03 -13.10 -17.42
N GLY A 84 -5.67 -12.22 -16.66
CA GLY A 84 -6.72 -12.59 -15.70
C GLY A 84 -6.20 -12.81 -14.29
N TYR A 85 -5.23 -12.01 -13.84
CA TYR A 85 -4.70 -12.10 -12.47
C TYR A 85 -5.75 -11.83 -11.39
N VAL A 86 -6.86 -11.19 -11.73
CA VAL A 86 -8.05 -11.05 -10.86
C VAL A 86 -8.55 -12.40 -10.33
N ASN A 87 -8.32 -13.50 -11.05
CA ASN A 87 -8.75 -14.84 -10.63
C ASN A 87 -7.97 -15.41 -9.44
N TYR A 88 -6.86 -14.79 -9.04
CA TYR A 88 -6.11 -15.15 -7.84
C TYR A 88 -6.62 -14.47 -6.57
N LEU A 89 -7.55 -13.53 -6.70
CA LEU A 89 -8.09 -12.81 -5.54
C LEU A 89 -9.12 -13.65 -4.77
N TRP A 90 -9.09 -13.51 -3.49
CA TRP A 90 -10.23 -13.78 -2.63
C TRP A 90 -11.15 -12.56 -2.61
N ASP A 91 -12.43 -12.75 -2.27
CA ASP A 91 -13.44 -11.67 -2.29
C ASP A 91 -12.96 -10.43 -1.51
N PRO A 92 -12.71 -9.30 -2.17
CA PRO A 92 -12.16 -8.10 -1.54
C PRO A 92 -13.11 -7.45 -0.53
N ASN A 93 -14.41 -7.80 -0.52
CA ASN A 93 -15.33 -7.37 0.54
C ASN A 93 -15.10 -8.10 1.86
N ARG A 94 -14.33 -9.18 1.87
CA ARG A 94 -14.05 -10.01 3.04
C ARG A 94 -12.58 -10.06 3.39
N TYR A 95 -11.70 -9.89 2.41
CA TYR A 95 -10.26 -10.06 2.54
C TYR A 95 -9.50 -8.92 1.87
N ILE A 96 -8.46 -8.43 2.49
CA ILE A 96 -7.43 -7.65 1.80
C ILE A 96 -6.47 -8.66 1.18
N ASN A 97 -6.34 -8.64 -0.14
CA ASN A 97 -5.42 -9.49 -0.87
C ASN A 97 -4.03 -8.85 -0.91
N VAL A 98 -3.03 -9.54 -0.40
CA VAL A 98 -1.62 -9.11 -0.46
C VAL A 98 -0.84 -10.14 -1.27
N MET A 99 -0.38 -9.75 -2.45
CA MET A 99 0.41 -10.58 -3.35
C MET A 99 1.90 -10.40 -3.05
N ILE A 100 2.61 -11.49 -2.79
CA ILE A 100 4.03 -11.44 -2.41
C ILE A 100 4.82 -12.27 -3.41
N TYR A 101 5.66 -11.61 -4.20
CA TYR A 101 6.46 -12.23 -5.25
C TYR A 101 7.70 -11.38 -5.58
N ASN A 102 8.71 -11.96 -6.26
CA ASN A 102 9.86 -11.18 -6.70
C ASN A 102 9.44 -10.27 -7.86
N PHE A 103 9.64 -8.96 -7.70
CA PHE A 103 9.42 -8.00 -8.78
C PHE A 103 10.57 -8.05 -9.79
N THR A 104 10.24 -7.82 -11.05
CA THR A 104 11.27 -7.61 -12.07
C THR A 104 11.98 -6.29 -11.77
N ASN A 105 13.31 -6.36 -11.68
CA ASN A 105 14.11 -5.15 -11.58
C ASN A 105 14.41 -4.63 -12.99
N ASP A 106 14.21 -3.35 -13.23
CA ASP A 106 14.73 -2.67 -14.41
C ASP A 106 16.23 -2.38 -14.16
N PRO A 107 17.16 -3.00 -14.91
CA PRO A 107 18.59 -2.76 -14.75
C PRO A 107 19.02 -1.32 -15.07
N GLN A 108 18.16 -0.55 -15.74
CA GLN A 108 18.40 0.85 -16.11
C GLN A 108 17.80 1.83 -15.11
N SER A 109 16.95 1.35 -14.20
CA SER A 109 16.35 2.17 -13.14
C SER A 109 17.28 2.23 -11.93
N ASN A 110 17.52 3.44 -11.43
CA ASN A 110 18.20 3.66 -10.15
C ASN A 110 17.28 3.48 -8.94
N THR A 111 16.01 3.14 -9.18
CA THR A 111 15.00 2.94 -8.12
C THR A 111 14.51 1.50 -8.11
N THR A 112 14.20 1.00 -6.93
CA THR A 112 13.65 -0.34 -6.73
C THR A 112 12.27 -0.22 -6.10
N THR A 113 11.26 -0.76 -6.75
CA THR A 113 9.90 -0.81 -6.20
C THR A 113 9.84 -1.88 -5.09
N LEU A 114 9.48 -1.45 -3.88
CA LEU A 114 9.33 -2.32 -2.71
C LEU A 114 7.90 -2.85 -2.58
N GLY A 115 6.93 -2.03 -2.91
CA GLY A 115 5.50 -2.33 -2.92
C GLY A 115 4.77 -1.51 -3.97
N ILE A 116 3.53 -1.88 -4.24
CA ILE A 116 2.60 -1.16 -5.09
C ILE A 116 1.17 -1.55 -4.68
N SER A 117 0.28 -0.59 -4.62
CA SER A 117 -1.09 -0.81 -4.19
C SER A 117 -2.10 -0.24 -5.17
N HIS A 118 -3.28 -0.86 -5.23
CA HIS A 118 -4.47 -0.18 -5.74
C HIS A 118 -5.01 0.77 -4.68
N LEU A 119 -5.50 1.92 -5.11
CA LEU A 119 -6.26 2.83 -4.26
C LEU A 119 -7.72 2.36 -4.14
N ALA A 120 -8.32 2.60 -2.98
CA ALA A 120 -9.74 2.35 -2.76
C ALA A 120 -10.60 3.15 -3.74
N PHE A 121 -11.80 2.64 -4.03
CA PHE A 121 -12.85 3.41 -4.69
C PHE A 121 -13.62 4.24 -3.66
N THR A 122 -14.19 5.35 -4.11
CA THR A 122 -15.21 6.08 -3.38
C THR A 122 -16.53 6.06 -4.14
N THR A 123 -17.64 6.17 -3.43
CA THR A 123 -18.95 6.25 -4.07
C THR A 123 -19.29 7.70 -4.43
N THR A 124 -19.96 7.91 -5.57
CA THR A 124 -20.47 9.24 -5.95
C THR A 124 -21.44 9.79 -4.93
N GLY A 125 -21.49 11.12 -4.78
CA GLY A 125 -22.45 11.82 -3.92
C GLY A 125 -21.89 12.21 -2.55
N SER A 126 -22.73 12.23 -1.52
CA SER A 126 -22.38 12.78 -0.19
C SER A 126 -21.26 12.06 0.55
N ASN A 127 -20.94 10.83 0.14
CA ASN A 127 -19.87 10.02 0.72
C ASN A 127 -18.65 9.90 -0.22
N SER A 128 -18.58 10.76 -1.25
CA SER A 128 -17.38 10.89 -2.07
C SER A 128 -16.19 11.34 -1.22
N LEU A 129 -15.03 10.78 -1.45
CA LEU A 129 -13.80 11.14 -0.79
C LEU A 129 -12.81 11.66 -1.83
N GLU A 130 -12.37 12.88 -1.65
CA GLU A 130 -11.46 13.56 -2.59
C GLU A 130 -10.16 12.74 -2.76
N GLY A 131 -9.64 12.73 -4.00
CA GLY A 131 -8.44 11.99 -4.37
C GLY A 131 -8.65 10.53 -4.76
N LEU A 132 -9.84 9.95 -4.56
CA LEU A 132 -10.14 8.57 -4.95
C LEU A 132 -10.98 8.51 -6.22
N ASN A 133 -10.83 7.41 -6.97
CA ASN A 133 -11.68 7.15 -8.13
C ASN A 133 -13.13 6.87 -7.71
N GLU A 134 -14.07 7.57 -8.34
CA GLU A 134 -15.48 7.41 -8.04
C GLU A 134 -16.12 6.25 -8.78
N THR A 135 -17.03 5.57 -8.10
CA THR A 135 -17.98 4.63 -8.69
C THR A 135 -19.41 4.93 -8.25
N LYS A 136 -20.36 4.74 -9.15
CA LYS A 136 -21.79 4.85 -8.81
C LYS A 136 -22.32 3.66 -8.00
N TYR A 137 -21.53 2.59 -7.89
CA TYR A 137 -21.94 1.35 -7.23
C TYR A 137 -21.46 1.32 -5.79
N SER A 138 -22.36 1.22 -4.83
CA SER A 138 -22.04 1.00 -3.42
C SER A 138 -21.78 -0.47 -3.08
N ASN A 139 -22.25 -1.37 -3.95
CA ASN A 139 -22.05 -2.82 -3.82
C ASN A 139 -21.42 -3.36 -5.10
N LEU A 140 -20.18 -3.80 -5.00
CA LEU A 140 -19.42 -4.50 -6.04
C LEU A 140 -19.00 -5.86 -5.50
N GLU A 141 -18.99 -6.86 -6.37
CA GLU A 141 -18.54 -8.21 -6.08
C GLU A 141 -17.22 -8.48 -6.82
N LEU A 142 -16.44 -9.47 -6.41
CA LEU A 142 -15.24 -9.91 -7.11
C LEU A 142 -15.49 -10.12 -8.62
N LYS A 143 -16.66 -10.68 -8.97
CA LYS A 143 -17.05 -10.93 -10.36
C LYS A 143 -17.27 -9.67 -11.20
N ASN A 144 -17.35 -8.50 -10.57
CA ASN A 144 -17.46 -7.23 -11.27
C ASN A 144 -16.08 -6.65 -11.64
N LEU A 145 -14.98 -7.19 -11.07
CA LEU A 145 -13.63 -6.74 -11.34
C LEU A 145 -13.05 -7.37 -12.61
N SER A 146 -12.33 -6.55 -13.38
CA SER A 146 -11.51 -6.99 -14.50
C SER A 146 -10.01 -7.02 -14.19
N PHE A 147 -9.60 -6.52 -13.04
CA PHE A 147 -8.20 -6.32 -12.62
C PHE A 147 -7.98 -6.80 -11.18
N PRO A 148 -6.73 -7.10 -10.80
CA PRO A 148 -6.40 -7.69 -9.51
C PRO A 148 -6.35 -6.62 -8.39
N ASN A 149 -7.49 -6.13 -7.93
CA ASN A 149 -7.57 -5.12 -6.85
C ASN A 149 -6.92 -5.62 -5.55
N CYS A 150 -5.65 -5.33 -5.35
CA CYS A 150 -4.82 -5.87 -4.28
C CYS A 150 -3.65 -4.94 -3.91
N VAL A 151 -2.88 -5.37 -2.92
CA VAL A 151 -1.53 -4.89 -2.59
C VAL A 151 -0.52 -5.89 -3.15
N SER A 152 0.59 -5.43 -3.72
CA SER A 152 1.71 -6.28 -4.12
C SER A 152 2.99 -5.85 -3.41
N ILE A 153 3.77 -6.83 -2.92
CA ILE A 153 4.99 -6.64 -2.14
C ILE A 153 6.15 -7.40 -2.78
N ASN A 154 7.29 -6.72 -2.93
CA ASN A 154 8.50 -7.31 -3.45
C ASN A 154 9.15 -8.25 -2.43
N SER A 155 9.04 -9.53 -2.65
CA SER A 155 9.53 -10.57 -1.74
C SER A 155 11.05 -10.63 -1.62
N LEU A 156 11.81 -9.97 -2.50
CA LEU A 156 13.27 -9.86 -2.37
C LEU A 156 13.68 -9.20 -1.05
N PHE A 157 12.82 -8.32 -0.52
CA PHE A 157 13.04 -7.58 0.72
C PHE A 157 12.37 -8.19 1.95
N ILE A 158 11.81 -9.39 1.84
CA ILE A 158 10.98 -10.01 2.89
C ILE A 158 11.68 -10.13 4.25
N ASP A 159 13.01 -10.23 4.28
CA ASP A 159 13.81 -10.33 5.50
C ASP A 159 14.38 -8.98 5.96
N GLN A 160 14.17 -7.92 5.20
CA GLN A 160 14.67 -6.59 5.54
C GLN A 160 13.79 -5.97 6.62
N GLN A 161 14.41 -5.47 7.67
CA GLN A 161 13.72 -4.82 8.79
C GLN A 161 14.68 -3.91 9.55
N SER A 162 14.18 -2.77 10.02
CA SER A 162 14.87 -1.89 10.94
C SER A 162 15.02 -2.54 12.32
N THR A 163 16.06 -2.17 13.02
CA THR A 163 16.30 -2.57 14.41
C THR A 163 16.31 -1.33 15.31
N SER A 164 16.37 -1.52 16.62
CA SER A 164 16.51 -0.40 17.56
C SER A 164 17.79 0.45 17.39
N THR A 165 18.77 -0.08 16.65
CA THR A 165 20.09 0.54 16.47
C THR A 165 20.43 0.84 15.01
N ALA A 166 19.65 0.32 14.05
CA ALA A 166 19.90 0.49 12.63
C ALA A 166 18.59 0.70 11.86
N TYR A 167 18.50 1.82 11.18
CA TYR A 167 17.43 2.11 10.26
C TYR A 167 17.66 1.42 8.92
N ASN A 168 16.60 0.89 8.33
CA ASN A 168 16.63 0.25 7.02
C ASN A 168 15.53 0.82 6.13
N THR A 169 15.91 1.50 5.05
CA THR A 169 15.01 2.11 4.08
C THR A 169 14.16 1.10 3.30
N THR A 170 14.54 -0.18 3.35
CA THR A 170 13.82 -1.27 2.69
C THR A 170 13.07 -2.16 3.69
N ASP A 171 12.69 -1.61 4.85
CA ASP A 171 11.96 -2.33 5.89
C ASP A 171 10.61 -2.83 5.39
N ILE A 172 10.44 -4.14 5.32
CA ILE A 172 9.25 -4.78 4.79
C ILE A 172 8.00 -4.49 5.60
N THR A 173 8.14 -4.23 6.91
CA THR A 173 7.00 -3.93 7.78
C THR A 173 6.48 -2.52 7.55
N VAL A 174 7.38 -1.57 7.30
CA VAL A 174 7.04 -0.21 6.87
C VAL A 174 6.44 -0.25 5.47
N THR A 175 7.08 -0.96 4.53
CA THR A 175 6.55 -1.11 3.16
C THR A 175 5.12 -1.65 3.18
N LEU A 176 4.86 -2.76 3.88
CA LEU A 176 3.51 -3.31 3.94
C LEU A 176 2.52 -2.36 4.64
N ALA A 177 2.93 -1.64 5.68
CA ALA A 177 2.08 -0.65 6.33
C ALA A 177 1.74 0.51 5.39
N HIS A 178 2.70 0.98 4.60
CA HIS A 178 2.55 2.01 3.58
C HIS A 178 1.54 1.57 2.49
N GLU A 179 1.76 0.41 1.90
CA GLU A 179 0.87 -0.12 0.84
C GLU A 179 -0.56 -0.39 1.34
N LEU A 180 -0.71 -0.86 2.57
CA LEU A 180 -2.02 -0.99 3.20
C LEU A 180 -2.68 0.38 3.45
N GLY A 181 -1.89 1.42 3.73
CA GLY A 181 -2.36 2.80 3.80
C GLY A 181 -2.98 3.24 2.47
N HIS A 182 -2.29 3.02 1.36
CA HIS A 182 -2.82 3.29 0.02
C HIS A 182 -4.08 2.50 -0.29
N TYR A 183 -4.09 1.20 -0.02
CA TYR A 183 -5.27 0.35 -0.21
C TYR A 183 -6.48 0.85 0.58
N LEU A 184 -6.24 1.50 1.71
CA LEU A 184 -7.25 2.12 2.57
C LEU A 184 -7.47 3.61 2.28
N GLY A 185 -6.98 4.14 1.16
CA GLY A 185 -7.31 5.47 0.63
C GLY A 185 -6.38 6.60 1.03
N LEU A 186 -5.19 6.31 1.56
CA LEU A 186 -4.17 7.32 1.81
C LEU A 186 -3.34 7.60 0.55
N HIS A 187 -2.84 8.82 0.44
CA HIS A 187 -1.87 9.26 -0.55
C HIS A 187 -0.52 9.56 0.13
N HIS A 188 0.51 9.81 -0.69
CA HIS A 188 1.78 10.28 -0.16
C HIS A 188 1.65 11.69 0.44
N VAL A 189 2.43 11.95 1.48
CA VAL A 189 2.41 13.26 2.19
C VAL A 189 3.12 14.39 1.43
N PHE A 190 3.83 14.09 0.36
CA PHE A 190 4.40 15.08 -0.55
C PHE A 190 3.47 15.36 -1.73
N SER A 191 3.70 16.46 -2.43
CA SER A 191 2.93 16.77 -3.64
C SER A 191 3.19 15.76 -4.75
N GLU A 192 2.12 15.21 -5.32
CA GLU A 192 2.13 14.38 -6.53
C GLU A 192 1.51 15.12 -7.73
N ASP A 193 1.28 16.43 -7.61
CA ASP A 193 0.74 17.23 -8.70
C ASP A 193 1.83 17.54 -9.74
N PRO A 194 1.63 17.18 -11.02
CA PRO A 194 2.65 17.38 -12.06
C PRO A 194 2.89 18.85 -12.42
N GLU A 195 1.99 19.75 -12.03
CA GLU A 195 2.05 21.18 -12.34
C GLU A 195 2.50 22.03 -11.13
N SER A 196 2.49 21.45 -9.94
CA SER A 196 2.82 22.16 -8.70
C SER A 196 3.41 21.25 -7.64
N SER A 197 4.72 21.33 -7.44
CA SER A 197 5.46 20.53 -6.44
C SER A 197 5.05 20.82 -4.99
N CYS A 198 4.19 21.79 -4.76
CA CYS A 198 3.72 22.21 -3.42
C CYS A 198 2.20 22.14 -3.23
N LYS A 199 1.46 21.56 -4.16
CA LYS A 199 0.04 21.32 -3.98
C LYS A 199 -0.17 20.19 -2.99
N ASP A 200 -1.06 20.40 -2.02
CA ASP A 200 -1.53 19.32 -1.16
C ASP A 200 -2.32 18.30 -2.00
N THR A 201 -1.81 17.08 -2.06
CA THR A 201 -2.39 15.94 -2.80
C THR A 201 -2.71 14.75 -1.92
N ASP A 202 -2.45 14.83 -0.62
CA ASP A 202 -2.80 13.77 0.33
C ASP A 202 -4.15 13.99 1.01
N TYR A 203 -4.70 15.22 0.86
CA TYR A 203 -6.01 15.60 1.40
C TYR A 203 -6.10 15.48 2.93
N CYS A 204 -4.97 15.67 3.63
CA CYS A 204 -4.84 15.64 5.08
C CYS A 204 -4.21 16.94 5.56
N LYS A 205 -4.96 17.75 6.30
CA LYS A 205 -4.52 19.09 6.72
C LYS A 205 -3.46 19.08 7.82
N ASP A 206 -3.32 17.96 8.50
CA ASP A 206 -2.37 17.77 9.59
C ASP A 206 -1.06 17.08 9.15
N THR A 207 -0.85 16.93 7.83
CA THR A 207 0.39 16.50 7.19
C THR A 207 1.03 17.68 6.48
N PRO A 208 2.29 18.04 6.77
CA PRO A 208 2.99 19.09 6.02
C PRO A 208 3.35 18.61 4.62
N SER A 209 2.79 19.25 3.58
CA SER A 209 3.21 18.97 2.20
C SER A 209 4.60 19.56 1.92
N TYR A 210 5.41 18.90 1.11
CA TYR A 210 6.73 19.35 0.73
C TYR A 210 7.05 19.02 -0.75
N ASP A 211 8.02 19.74 -1.30
CA ASP A 211 8.55 19.51 -2.66
C ASP A 211 9.48 18.29 -2.66
N LYS A 212 8.99 17.17 -3.18
CA LYS A 212 9.75 15.93 -3.24
C LYS A 212 10.96 16.02 -4.16
N ASP A 213 10.86 16.74 -5.29
CA ASP A 213 11.98 16.86 -6.24
C ASP A 213 13.13 17.65 -5.62
N ALA A 214 12.83 18.71 -4.88
CA ALA A 214 13.83 19.46 -4.12
C ALA A 214 14.47 18.60 -3.03
N TYR A 215 13.69 17.77 -2.35
CA TYR A 215 14.22 16.80 -1.40
C TYR A 215 15.09 15.74 -2.06
N ASP A 216 14.69 15.19 -3.20
CA ASP A 216 15.47 14.17 -3.93
C ASP A 216 16.82 14.72 -4.39
N MET A 217 16.90 15.97 -4.80
CA MET A 217 18.19 16.64 -5.07
C MET A 217 19.07 16.73 -3.81
N THR A 218 18.48 17.09 -2.68
CA THR A 218 19.15 17.11 -1.37
C THR A 218 19.65 15.73 -0.97
N TYR A 219 18.83 14.69 -1.15
CA TYR A 219 19.18 13.30 -0.90
C TYR A 219 20.38 12.86 -1.73
N GLN A 220 20.32 13.07 -3.05
CA GLN A 220 21.44 12.72 -3.96
C GLN A 220 22.73 13.44 -3.60
N TRP A 221 22.64 14.74 -3.27
CA TRP A 221 23.80 15.51 -2.83
C TRP A 221 24.40 14.96 -1.54
N ALA A 222 23.59 14.62 -0.55
CA ALA A 222 24.06 14.03 0.71
C ALA A 222 24.69 12.65 0.51
N MET A 223 24.07 11.79 -0.32
CA MET A 223 24.56 10.45 -0.64
C MET A 223 25.87 10.47 -1.47
N ALA A 224 26.18 11.58 -2.14
CA ALA A 224 27.48 11.79 -2.82
C ALA A 224 28.66 12.01 -1.85
N GLY A 225 28.45 11.85 -0.55
CA GLY A 225 29.50 11.95 0.47
C GLY A 225 29.69 13.36 1.06
N ASN A 226 28.77 14.29 0.81
CA ASN A 226 28.85 15.64 1.36
C ASN A 226 28.44 15.70 2.85
N ILE A 227 27.80 14.65 3.36
CA ILE A 227 27.43 14.49 4.76
C ILE A 227 28.14 13.27 5.33
N PRO A 228 28.78 13.34 6.52
CA PRO A 228 29.38 12.19 7.18
C PRO A 228 28.35 11.08 7.43
N GLU A 229 28.71 9.82 7.21
CA GLU A 229 27.81 8.67 7.33
C GLU A 229 27.05 8.64 8.67
N LYS A 230 27.74 8.94 9.78
CA LYS A 230 27.14 8.99 11.12
C LYS A 230 26.06 10.07 11.30
N GLU A 231 26.03 11.08 10.43
CA GLU A 231 25.10 12.21 10.48
C GLU A 231 24.03 12.10 9.38
N LEU A 232 24.23 11.19 8.41
CA LEU A 232 23.44 11.08 7.20
C LEU A 232 21.95 10.87 7.49
N PHE A 233 21.61 9.93 8.36
CA PHE A 233 20.21 9.68 8.73
C PHE A 233 19.56 10.92 9.37
N ALA A 234 20.23 11.53 10.36
CA ALA A 234 19.72 12.71 11.05
C ALA A 234 19.61 13.95 10.14
N TYR A 235 20.37 13.96 9.04
CA TYR A 235 20.27 14.98 8.00
C TYR A 235 19.09 14.68 7.06
N LEU A 236 18.96 13.45 6.58
CA LEU A 236 17.99 13.04 5.56
C LEU A 236 16.54 12.89 6.08
N VAL A 237 16.32 12.78 7.37
CA VAL A 237 14.95 12.81 7.93
C VAL A 237 14.33 14.21 7.99
N LYS A 238 15.14 15.26 7.77
CA LYS A 238 14.67 16.66 7.76
C LYS A 238 13.96 16.98 6.45
N ARG A 239 12.89 17.73 6.57
CA ARG A 239 12.10 18.27 5.44
C ARG A 239 11.88 19.75 5.63
N GLU A 240 11.64 20.44 4.54
CA GLU A 240 11.10 21.78 4.51
C GLU A 240 9.72 21.72 3.85
N SER A 241 8.71 22.13 4.59
CA SER A 241 7.35 22.19 4.07
C SER A 241 7.18 23.33 3.07
N CYS A 242 6.15 23.27 2.27
CA CYS A 242 5.87 24.28 1.24
C CYS A 242 5.58 25.69 1.79
N ASP A 243 5.30 25.82 3.07
CA ASP A 243 5.19 27.11 3.76
C ASP A 243 6.52 27.58 4.42
N GLY A 244 7.61 26.82 4.22
CA GLY A 244 8.95 27.13 4.70
C GLY A 244 9.26 26.66 6.11
N ALA A 245 8.36 25.90 6.76
CA ALA A 245 8.63 25.35 8.09
C ALA A 245 9.52 24.10 8.00
N GLN A 246 10.46 23.98 8.95
CA GLN A 246 11.30 22.78 9.06
C GLN A 246 10.60 21.74 9.93
N PHE A 247 10.58 20.48 9.48
CA PHE A 247 10.04 19.37 10.26
C PHE A 247 10.88 18.09 10.09
N ILE A 248 10.66 17.14 10.95
CA ILE A 248 11.26 15.79 10.86
C ILE A 248 10.21 14.84 10.28
N SER A 249 10.59 14.08 9.27
CA SER A 249 9.71 13.10 8.66
C SER A 249 9.53 11.89 9.56
N HIS A 250 8.28 11.67 9.97
CA HIS A 250 7.82 10.52 10.74
C HIS A 250 6.72 9.73 10.03
N ASN A 251 6.10 10.32 9.01
CA ASN A 251 4.89 9.75 8.42
C ASN A 251 5.20 8.46 7.64
N ILE A 252 4.37 7.44 7.86
CA ILE A 252 4.48 6.15 7.15
C ILE A 252 4.19 6.31 5.66
N MET A 253 3.40 7.33 5.27
CA MET A 253 3.10 7.62 3.86
C MET A 253 4.13 8.55 3.19
N ASP A 254 5.31 8.71 3.79
CA ASP A 254 6.44 9.42 3.18
C ASP A 254 7.37 8.44 2.44
N TYR A 255 8.25 9.00 1.60
CA TYR A 255 9.27 8.26 0.86
C TYR A 255 10.67 8.43 1.45
N SER A 256 11.60 7.60 0.94
CA SER A 256 13.03 7.69 1.19
C SER A 256 13.36 7.54 2.69
N VAL A 257 14.11 8.47 3.26
CA VAL A 257 14.56 8.40 4.65
C VAL A 257 13.57 9.13 5.56
N SER A 258 12.79 8.37 6.30
CA SER A 258 11.82 8.83 7.29
C SER A 258 11.86 7.88 8.49
N TYR A 259 11.46 8.32 9.67
CA TYR A 259 11.26 7.39 10.79
C TYR A 259 10.15 6.39 10.52
N SER A 260 9.18 6.74 9.71
CA SER A 260 8.06 5.90 9.25
C SER A 260 7.33 5.19 10.40
N ASP A 261 7.07 5.94 11.46
CA ASP A 261 6.49 5.43 12.71
C ASP A 261 5.18 6.13 13.10
N GLN A 262 4.66 7.04 12.23
CA GLN A 262 3.47 7.83 12.55
C GLN A 262 2.46 7.86 11.41
N PHE A 263 1.19 7.86 11.81
CA PHE A 263 0.06 8.34 11.03
C PHE A 263 -0.54 9.56 11.73
N THR A 264 -1.34 10.36 11.00
CA THR A 264 -2.03 11.54 11.52
C THR A 264 -3.51 11.27 11.76
N GLN A 265 -4.19 12.22 12.43
CA GLN A 265 -5.62 12.09 12.69
C GLN A 265 -6.45 12.19 11.41
N ASP A 266 -6.06 13.03 10.46
CA ASP A 266 -6.78 13.13 9.19
C ASP A 266 -6.58 11.89 8.33
N GLN A 267 -5.40 11.28 8.35
CA GLN A 267 -5.18 9.97 7.76
C GLN A 267 -6.07 8.89 8.40
N CYS A 268 -6.21 8.90 9.72
CA CYS A 268 -7.15 8.01 10.42
C CYS A 268 -8.59 8.25 9.98
N ASN A 269 -9.01 9.50 9.87
CA ASN A 269 -10.35 9.88 9.44
C ASN A 269 -10.62 9.38 7.99
N ARG A 270 -9.65 9.51 7.09
CA ARG A 270 -9.76 8.99 5.70
C ARG A 270 -9.91 7.47 5.67
N ILE A 271 -9.05 6.74 6.38
CA ILE A 271 -9.18 5.27 6.49
C ILE A 271 -10.54 4.87 7.04
N ARG A 272 -11.04 5.56 8.09
CA ARG A 272 -12.36 5.31 8.65
C ARG A 272 -13.49 5.55 7.67
N HIS A 273 -13.38 6.58 6.85
CA HIS A 273 -14.31 6.86 5.78
C HIS A 273 -14.34 5.72 4.76
N VAL A 274 -13.16 5.30 4.27
CA VAL A 274 -13.00 4.19 3.32
C VAL A 274 -13.58 2.89 3.88
N LEU A 275 -13.25 2.51 5.11
CA LEU A 275 -13.80 1.32 5.78
C LEU A 275 -15.33 1.36 5.88
N THR A 276 -15.91 2.56 6.00
CA THR A 276 -17.35 2.75 6.21
C THR A 276 -18.14 2.77 4.90
N TYR A 277 -17.58 3.33 3.82
CA TYR A 277 -18.35 3.67 2.62
C TYR A 277 -17.83 3.07 1.32
N SER A 278 -16.55 2.73 1.22
CA SER A 278 -15.95 2.26 -0.02
C SER A 278 -16.34 0.80 -0.32
N PRO A 279 -16.75 0.48 -1.57
CA PRO A 279 -16.91 -0.91 -1.99
C PRO A 279 -15.55 -1.63 -2.07
N LEU A 280 -15.56 -2.95 -2.13
CA LEU A 280 -14.37 -3.80 -2.29
C LEU A 280 -13.32 -3.67 -1.16
N ILE A 281 -13.74 -3.21 0.00
CA ILE A 281 -12.94 -3.12 1.22
C ILE A 281 -13.66 -3.91 2.32
N PRO A 282 -12.97 -4.77 3.11
CA PRO A 282 -13.60 -5.53 4.18
C PRO A 282 -14.23 -4.65 5.27
N GLY A 283 -15.24 -5.17 5.93
CA GLY A 283 -15.85 -4.55 7.11
C GLY A 283 -17.34 -4.19 6.92
N PRO A 284 -18.02 -3.86 8.03
CA PRO A 284 -19.42 -3.47 7.97
C PRO A 284 -19.55 -2.11 7.30
N LYS A 285 -20.45 -2.01 6.32
CA LYS A 285 -20.75 -0.76 5.60
C LYS A 285 -22.00 -0.11 6.20
N LYS A 286 -21.97 1.24 6.27
CA LYS A 286 -23.21 1.98 6.52
C LYS A 286 -24.11 1.88 5.29
N GLU A 287 -25.40 1.71 5.52
CA GLU A 287 -26.39 1.68 4.44
C GLU A 287 -26.29 2.97 3.60
N GLN A 288 -26.02 2.79 2.33
CA GLN A 288 -26.14 3.79 1.29
C GLN A 288 -27.30 3.39 0.38
N ALA A 289 -27.81 4.32 -0.42
CA ALA A 289 -28.72 3.98 -1.50
C ALA A 289 -28.13 2.81 -2.29
N ASN A 290 -28.80 1.66 -2.22
CA ASN A 290 -28.28 0.37 -2.72
C ASN A 290 -28.16 0.37 -4.24
N THR A 291 -27.10 0.93 -4.78
CA THR A 291 -26.73 0.79 -6.19
C THR A 291 -25.84 -0.44 -6.32
N ARG A 292 -26.40 -1.52 -6.85
CA ARG A 292 -25.66 -2.76 -7.14
C ARG A 292 -25.33 -2.83 -8.63
N ALA A 293 -24.13 -3.30 -8.92
CA ALA A 293 -23.82 -3.79 -10.26
C ALA A 293 -24.62 -5.08 -10.53
N ALA A 294 -24.89 -5.37 -11.80
CA ALA A 294 -25.51 -6.64 -12.18
C ALA A 294 -24.59 -7.80 -11.76
N ILE A 295 -25.20 -8.89 -11.27
CA ILE A 295 -24.47 -10.07 -10.81
C ILE A 295 -23.67 -10.65 -11.98
N GLY A 296 -22.34 -10.73 -11.80
CA GLY A 296 -21.43 -11.28 -12.79
C GLY A 296 -21.15 -10.40 -14.00
N GLU A 297 -21.66 -9.16 -14.03
CA GLU A 297 -21.26 -8.17 -15.04
C GLU A 297 -19.85 -7.67 -14.74
N VAL A 298 -18.92 -7.88 -15.66
CA VAL A 298 -17.56 -7.29 -15.58
C VAL A 298 -17.63 -5.82 -15.93
N LEU A 299 -17.20 -4.96 -15.00
CA LEU A 299 -17.27 -3.52 -15.16
C LEU A 299 -15.93 -2.94 -15.60
N LYS A 300 -15.98 -1.91 -16.44
CA LYS A 300 -14.82 -1.09 -16.79
C LYS A 300 -14.61 -0.04 -15.68
N LEU A 301 -14.02 -0.47 -14.58
CA LEU A 301 -13.63 0.43 -13.50
C LEU A 301 -12.24 1.04 -13.80
N PRO A 302 -11.99 2.30 -13.39
CA PRO A 302 -10.68 2.90 -13.56
C PRO A 302 -9.66 2.24 -12.63
N ILE A 303 -8.56 1.73 -13.21
CA ILE A 303 -7.43 1.19 -12.45
C ILE A 303 -6.57 2.37 -12.01
N ARG A 304 -6.26 2.46 -10.73
CA ARG A 304 -5.31 3.43 -10.19
C ARG A 304 -4.41 2.75 -9.18
N THR A 305 -3.15 2.65 -9.54
CA THR A 305 -2.08 2.15 -8.68
C THR A 305 -1.26 3.31 -8.12
N ILE A 306 -0.60 3.06 -7.00
CA ILE A 306 0.32 3.98 -6.35
C ILE A 306 1.48 3.15 -5.77
N LYS A 307 2.71 3.68 -5.80
CA LYS A 307 3.94 3.01 -5.37
C LYS A 307 4.59 3.75 -4.24
#